data_934abb3b2109152191787df6b5e743ec
#
_entry.id   934abb3b2109152191787df6b5e743ec
#
_cell.length_a   1.000
_cell.length_b   1.000
_cell.length_c   1.000
_cell.angle_alpha   90.00
_cell.angle_beta   90.00
_cell.angle_gamma   90.00
#
_symmetry.space_group_name_H-M   'P 1'
#
loop_
_entity.id
_entity.type
_entity.pdbx_description
1 polymer ?
#
loop_
_entity_poly.entity_id
_entity_poly.type
_entity_poly.pdbx_seq_one_letter_code
_entity_poly.pdbx_strand_id
1 'polypeptide(L)'
;MIPVLNVYENIVLPIELDGNKIDKRYVDNVISVLGIKEKLYNLPNNLSGGQQQRAAIARALVTKPAIILADEPTGNLDSKTSLDVIGLLKTTGKQFNQTIVMITHNEDIAQMADRIIRIEDGRIYSKKVKSDDRN
;
A
#
# COMPACT_ATOMS: atom_id res chain seq x y z
N MET A 1 3.18 12.16 3.51
CA MET A 1 3.60 12.05 4.94
C MET A 1 3.98 13.41 5.49
N ILE A 2 3.78 13.60 6.77
CA ILE A 2 4.13 14.85 7.46
C ILE A 2 5.64 14.89 7.69
N PRO A 3 6.37 15.87 7.11
CA PRO A 3 7.83 15.82 7.05
C PRO A 3 8.56 16.05 8.38
N VAL A 4 7.90 16.65 9.36
CA VAL A 4 8.47 16.92 10.69
C VAL A 4 8.28 15.76 11.67
N LEU A 5 7.45 14.78 11.33
CA LEU A 5 7.26 13.55 12.11
C LEU A 5 8.14 12.45 11.56
N ASN A 6 8.64 11.57 12.42
CA ASN A 6 9.35 10.39 11.96
C ASN A 6 8.38 9.40 11.30
N VAL A 7 8.93 8.33 10.73
CA VAL A 7 8.13 7.33 10.01
C VAL A 7 7.10 6.66 10.93
N TYR A 8 7.50 6.26 12.14
CA TYR A 8 6.58 5.65 13.10
C TYR A 8 5.43 6.58 13.47
N GLU A 9 5.73 7.82 13.79
CA GLU A 9 4.73 8.83 14.12
C GLU A 9 3.73 9.04 12.96
N ASN A 10 4.22 9.07 11.73
CA ASN A 10 3.36 9.14 10.54
C ASN A 10 2.44 7.92 10.40
N ILE A 11 2.96 6.72 10.65
CA ILE A 11 2.19 5.48 10.52
C ILE A 11 1.03 5.45 11.52
N VAL A 12 1.27 5.80 12.76
CA VAL A 12 0.25 5.70 13.82
C VAL A 12 -0.65 6.92 13.95
N LEU A 13 -0.31 8.01 13.29
CA LEU A 13 -1.05 9.28 13.38
C LEU A 13 -2.56 9.13 13.14
N PRO A 14 -3.03 8.42 12.09
CA PRO A 14 -4.47 8.26 11.88
C PRO A 14 -5.18 7.58 13.04
N ILE A 15 -4.53 6.62 13.71
CA ILE A 15 -5.08 5.94 14.88
C ILE A 15 -5.23 6.92 16.04
N GLU A 16 -4.21 7.73 16.28
CA GLU A 16 -4.19 8.72 17.34
C GLU A 16 -5.25 9.82 17.11
N LEU A 17 -5.39 10.29 15.86
CA LEU A 17 -6.38 11.30 15.49
C LEU A 17 -7.82 10.81 15.70
N ASP A 18 -8.08 9.53 15.51
CA ASP A 18 -9.38 8.92 15.76
C ASP A 18 -9.65 8.67 17.27
N GLY A 19 -8.68 8.97 18.12
CA GLY A 19 -8.79 8.72 19.56
C GLY A 19 -8.73 7.25 19.96
N ASN A 20 -8.34 6.37 19.06
CA ASN A 20 -8.22 4.93 19.30
C ASN A 20 -6.87 4.60 19.96
N LYS A 21 -6.86 3.49 20.68
CA LYS A 21 -5.61 2.93 21.20
C LYS A 21 -4.83 2.26 20.10
N ILE A 22 -3.50 2.44 20.13
CA ILE A 22 -2.59 1.74 19.24
C ILE A 22 -2.48 0.28 19.68
N ASP A 23 -2.87 -0.64 18.80
CA ASP A 23 -2.56 -2.06 18.95
C ASP A 23 -1.11 -2.27 18.50
N LYS A 24 -0.18 -2.18 19.46
CA LYS A 24 1.25 -2.23 19.18
C LYS A 24 1.66 -3.52 18.49
N ARG A 25 1.10 -4.65 18.86
CA ARG A 25 1.42 -5.96 18.28
C ARG A 25 1.06 -6.01 16.80
N TYR A 26 -0.11 -5.49 16.45
CA TYR A 26 -0.56 -5.42 15.06
C TYR A 26 0.29 -4.45 14.24
N VAL A 27 0.57 -3.27 14.77
CA VAL A 27 1.43 -2.27 14.12
C VAL A 27 2.83 -2.82 13.88
N ASP A 28 3.43 -3.47 14.88
CA ASP A 28 4.75 -4.09 14.74
C ASP A 28 4.76 -5.19 13.67
N ASN A 29 3.69 -5.97 13.58
CA ASN A 29 3.56 -6.99 12.55
C ASN A 29 3.49 -6.37 11.15
N VAL A 30 2.68 -5.35 10.96
CA VAL A 30 2.58 -4.63 9.68
C VAL A 30 3.94 -4.05 9.27
N ILE A 31 4.62 -3.39 10.20
CA ILE A 31 5.95 -2.80 9.97
C ILE A 31 6.96 -3.87 9.57
N SER A 32 6.94 -5.01 10.24
CA SER A 32 7.84 -6.14 9.95
C SER A 32 7.60 -6.70 8.54
N VAL A 33 6.36 -6.93 8.17
CA VAL A 33 6.00 -7.45 6.84
C VAL A 33 6.41 -6.46 5.74
N LEU A 34 6.29 -5.16 5.99
CA LEU A 34 6.65 -4.13 5.02
C LEU A 34 8.16 -3.84 4.97
N GLY A 35 8.94 -4.41 5.90
CA GLY A 35 10.39 -4.32 5.87
C GLY A 35 10.94 -2.91 6.12
N ILE A 36 10.25 -2.10 6.93
CA ILE A 36 10.64 -0.71 7.23
C ILE A 36 11.07 -0.49 8.69
N LYS A 37 11.24 -1.55 9.44
CA LYS A 37 11.58 -1.48 10.88
C LYS A 37 12.80 -0.64 11.17
N GLU A 38 13.85 -0.73 10.33
CA GLU A 38 15.10 0.00 10.52
C GLU A 38 15.00 1.49 10.22
N LYS A 39 13.90 1.92 9.59
CA LYS A 39 13.67 3.31 9.17
C LYS A 39 12.63 4.05 10.01
N LEU A 40 12.10 3.44 11.07
CA LEU A 40 10.99 4.00 11.85
C LEU A 40 11.27 5.36 12.47
N TYR A 41 12.49 5.60 12.89
CA TYR A 41 12.87 6.84 13.56
C TYR A 41 13.49 7.87 12.60
N ASN A 42 13.60 7.54 11.33
CA ASN A 42 14.04 8.47 10.31
C ASN A 42 12.90 9.45 9.93
N LEU A 43 13.27 10.61 9.43
CA LEU A 43 12.32 11.53 8.82
C LEU A 43 11.99 11.05 7.38
N PRO A 44 10.79 11.34 6.86
CA PRO A 44 10.39 10.90 5.53
C PRO A 44 11.37 11.27 4.41
N ASN A 45 11.99 12.44 4.49
CA ASN A 45 12.94 12.91 3.47
C ASN A 45 14.22 12.05 3.40
N ASN A 46 14.51 11.26 4.43
CA ASN A 46 15.68 10.37 4.46
C ASN A 46 15.36 8.97 3.92
N LEU A 47 14.15 8.75 3.44
CA LEU A 47 13.73 7.49 2.83
C LEU A 47 13.80 7.56 1.31
N SER A 48 14.10 6.42 0.68
CA SER A 48 13.90 6.26 -0.76
C SER A 48 12.40 6.35 -1.12
N GLY A 49 12.09 6.55 -2.40
CA GLY A 49 10.71 6.57 -2.87
C GLY A 49 9.95 5.29 -2.55
N GLY A 50 10.60 4.13 -2.72
CA GLY A 50 10.02 2.83 -2.37
C GLY A 50 9.78 2.67 -0.87
N GLN A 51 10.70 3.12 -0.04
CA GLN A 51 10.54 3.11 1.41
C GLN A 51 9.41 4.04 1.86
N GLN A 52 9.28 5.21 1.25
CA GLN A 52 8.16 6.12 1.52
C GLN A 52 6.81 5.46 1.17
N GLN A 53 6.73 4.77 0.05
CA GLN A 53 5.52 4.05 -0.34
C GLN A 53 5.20 2.89 0.62
N ARG A 54 6.20 2.15 1.07
CA ARG A 54 6.03 1.11 2.08
C ARG A 54 5.50 1.69 3.40
N ALA A 55 6.01 2.83 3.83
CA ALA A 55 5.51 3.52 5.01
C ALA A 55 4.07 4.00 4.82
N ALA A 56 3.71 4.50 3.64
CA ALA A 56 2.34 4.90 3.32
C ALA A 56 1.38 3.71 3.34
N ILE A 57 1.80 2.55 2.84
CA ILE A 57 1.03 1.30 2.92
C ILE A 57 0.82 0.89 4.38
N ALA A 58 1.87 0.95 5.21
CA ALA A 58 1.77 0.65 6.63
C ALA A 58 0.75 1.56 7.32
N ARG A 59 0.80 2.86 7.04
CA ARG A 59 -0.13 3.84 7.59
C ARG A 59 -1.59 3.52 7.26
N ALA A 60 -1.85 3.07 6.03
CA ALA A 60 -3.18 2.65 5.62
C ALA A 60 -3.61 1.35 6.33
N LEU A 61 -2.74 0.35 6.37
CA LEU A 61 -3.05 -0.97 6.94
C LEU A 61 -3.33 -0.94 8.44
N VAL A 62 -2.60 -0.12 9.20
CA VAL A 62 -2.73 -0.10 10.67
C VAL A 62 -4.08 0.42 11.15
N THR A 63 -4.81 1.17 10.33
CA THR A 63 -6.17 1.63 10.64
C THR A 63 -7.22 0.53 10.48
N LYS A 64 -6.86 -0.63 9.94
CA LYS A 64 -7.76 -1.76 9.63
C LYS A 64 -8.98 -1.31 8.82
N PRO A 65 -8.78 -0.63 7.68
CA PRO A 65 -9.88 -0.09 6.89
C PRO A 65 -10.66 -1.20 6.18
N ALA A 66 -11.89 -0.92 5.77
CA ALA A 66 -12.66 -1.83 4.93
C ALA A 66 -12.07 -1.93 3.52
N ILE A 67 -11.52 -0.83 3.03
CA ILE A 67 -10.95 -0.70 1.66
C ILE A 67 -9.70 0.18 1.73
N ILE A 68 -8.68 -0.17 0.95
CA ILE A 68 -7.52 0.68 0.70
C ILE A 68 -7.60 1.21 -0.72
N LEU A 69 -7.51 2.53 -0.85
CA LEU A 69 -7.45 3.20 -2.15
C LEU A 69 -6.01 3.60 -2.44
N ALA A 70 -5.50 3.19 -3.59
CA ALA A 70 -4.16 3.53 -4.06
C ALA A 70 -4.26 4.19 -5.43
N ASP A 71 -3.95 5.49 -5.48
CA ASP A 71 -3.99 6.27 -6.71
C ASP A 71 -2.58 6.44 -7.26
N GLU A 72 -2.29 5.78 -8.38
CA GLU A 72 -0.97 5.81 -9.04
C GLU A 72 0.18 5.58 -8.03
N PRO A 73 0.17 4.51 -7.24
CA PRO A 73 1.09 4.36 -6.10
C PRO A 73 2.56 4.25 -6.49
N THR A 74 2.86 4.04 -7.76
CA THR A 74 4.22 3.85 -8.28
C THR A 74 4.61 4.90 -9.32
N GLY A 75 3.86 5.98 -9.45
CA GLY A 75 4.03 6.96 -10.52
C GLY A 75 5.42 7.61 -10.59
N ASN A 76 6.12 7.71 -9.47
CA ASN A 76 7.45 8.34 -9.37
C ASN A 76 8.58 7.31 -9.14
N LEU A 77 8.30 6.02 -9.28
CA LEU A 77 9.27 4.96 -9.02
C LEU A 77 9.78 4.35 -10.32
N ASP A 78 11.01 3.83 -10.29
CA ASP A 78 11.54 3.04 -11.39
C ASP A 78 10.78 1.70 -11.54
N SER A 79 10.97 1.00 -12.64
CA SER A 79 10.21 -0.21 -12.96
C SER A 79 10.40 -1.32 -11.93
N LYS A 80 11.64 -1.53 -11.47
CA LYS A 80 11.96 -2.58 -10.49
C LYS A 80 11.33 -2.26 -9.14
N THR A 81 11.52 -1.05 -8.65
CA THR A 81 10.95 -0.60 -7.37
C THR A 81 9.41 -0.61 -7.43
N SER A 82 8.82 -0.23 -8.56
CA SER A 82 7.38 -0.30 -8.78
C SER A 82 6.84 -1.71 -8.62
N LEU A 83 7.47 -2.70 -9.26
CA LEU A 83 7.07 -4.10 -9.15
C LEU A 83 7.20 -4.62 -7.73
N ASP A 84 8.27 -4.26 -7.03
CA ASP A 84 8.48 -4.64 -5.63
C ASP A 84 7.37 -4.07 -4.72
N VAL A 85 7.03 -2.80 -4.88
CA VAL A 85 5.99 -2.14 -4.08
C VAL A 85 4.61 -2.75 -4.37
N ILE A 86 4.26 -2.99 -5.63
CA ILE A 86 2.98 -3.59 -6.00
C ILE A 86 2.90 -5.04 -5.52
N GLY A 87 3.97 -5.82 -5.65
CA GLY A 87 4.04 -7.18 -5.12
C GLY A 87 3.82 -7.21 -3.61
N LEU A 88 4.43 -6.27 -2.91
CA LEU A 88 4.26 -6.13 -1.46
C LEU A 88 2.84 -5.71 -1.08
N LEU A 89 2.24 -4.77 -1.81
CA LEU A 89 0.85 -4.36 -1.61
C LEU A 89 -0.11 -5.55 -1.79
N LYS A 90 0.10 -6.35 -2.83
CA LYS A 90 -0.70 -7.55 -3.09
C LYS A 90 -0.54 -8.59 -1.96
N THR A 91 0.69 -8.86 -1.53
CA THR A 91 0.99 -9.82 -0.47
C THR A 91 0.39 -9.38 0.87
N THR A 92 0.57 -8.11 1.24
CA THR A 92 0.02 -7.56 2.47
C THR A 92 -1.50 -7.50 2.45
N GLY A 93 -2.09 -7.19 1.30
CA GLY A 93 -3.54 -7.23 1.13
C GLY A 93 -4.13 -8.59 1.45
N LYS A 94 -3.50 -9.66 0.99
CA LYS A 94 -3.91 -11.04 1.32
C LYS A 94 -3.68 -11.37 2.79
N GLN A 95 -2.49 -11.06 3.30
CA GLN A 95 -2.10 -11.40 4.68
C GLN A 95 -2.98 -10.71 5.71
N PHE A 96 -3.35 -9.46 5.50
CA PHE A 96 -4.17 -8.66 6.40
C PHE A 96 -5.65 -8.62 5.99
N ASN A 97 -6.04 -9.46 5.03
CA ASN A 97 -7.43 -9.58 4.55
C ASN A 97 -8.03 -8.23 4.11
N GLN A 98 -7.26 -7.49 3.31
CA GLN A 98 -7.65 -6.17 2.82
C GLN A 98 -8.08 -6.22 1.36
N THR A 99 -9.13 -5.47 1.05
CA THR A 99 -9.53 -5.17 -0.31
C THR A 99 -8.79 -3.90 -0.77
N ILE A 100 -8.06 -4.01 -1.88
CA ILE A 100 -7.29 -2.90 -2.42
C ILE A 100 -7.85 -2.52 -3.78
N VAL A 101 -8.18 -1.25 -3.93
CA VAL A 101 -8.59 -0.65 -5.20
C VAL A 101 -7.47 0.26 -5.67
N MET A 102 -6.87 -0.05 -6.79
CA MET A 102 -5.75 0.71 -7.33
C MET A 102 -6.13 1.37 -8.65
N ILE A 103 -5.79 2.63 -8.78
CA ILE A 103 -5.91 3.38 -10.03
C ILE A 103 -4.54 3.43 -10.69
N THR A 104 -4.43 2.99 -11.94
CA THR A 104 -3.18 3.04 -12.68
C THR A 104 -3.42 3.18 -14.18
N HIS A 105 -2.51 3.87 -14.87
CA HIS A 105 -2.42 3.91 -16.33
C HIS A 105 -1.42 2.87 -16.87
N ASN A 106 -0.71 2.16 -16.00
CA ASN A 106 0.28 1.18 -16.39
C ASN A 106 -0.37 -0.20 -16.55
N GLU A 107 -0.40 -0.71 -17.79
CA GLU A 107 -1.01 -2.00 -18.12
C GLU A 107 -0.31 -3.18 -17.42
N ASP A 108 1.00 -3.16 -17.29
CA ASP A 108 1.75 -4.23 -16.63
C ASP A 108 1.39 -4.34 -15.15
N ILE A 109 1.23 -3.21 -14.48
CA ILE A 109 0.78 -3.15 -13.09
C ILE A 109 -0.67 -3.61 -12.98
N ALA A 110 -1.54 -3.18 -13.90
CA ALA A 110 -2.94 -3.60 -13.91
C ALA A 110 -3.08 -5.12 -14.01
N GLN A 111 -2.22 -5.79 -14.77
CA GLN A 111 -2.24 -7.25 -14.91
C GLN A 111 -1.91 -8.00 -13.61
N MET A 112 -1.33 -7.35 -12.62
CA MET A 112 -1.05 -7.96 -11.31
C MET A 112 -2.30 -8.03 -10.40
N ALA A 113 -3.38 -7.35 -10.77
CA ALA A 113 -4.62 -7.34 -10.00
C ALA A 113 -5.43 -8.63 -10.21
N ASP A 114 -6.27 -8.97 -9.23
CA ASP A 114 -7.20 -10.09 -9.34
C ASP A 114 -8.35 -9.79 -10.33
N ARG A 115 -8.68 -8.50 -10.45
CA ARG A 115 -9.74 -8.00 -11.36
C ARG A 115 -9.34 -6.64 -11.91
N ILE A 116 -9.58 -6.43 -13.19
CA ILE A 116 -9.38 -5.15 -13.86
C ILE A 116 -10.73 -4.57 -14.26
N ILE A 117 -10.92 -3.30 -13.91
CA ILE A 117 -12.05 -2.49 -14.41
C ILE A 117 -11.43 -1.39 -15.27
N ARG A 118 -11.81 -1.38 -16.54
CA ARG A 118 -11.37 -0.34 -17.47
C ARG A 118 -12.47 0.71 -17.62
N ILE A 119 -12.07 1.97 -17.55
CA ILE A 119 -12.97 3.11 -17.73
C ILE A 119 -12.50 3.89 -18.96
N GLU A 120 -13.34 3.99 -19.98
CA GLU A 120 -13.09 4.77 -21.19
C GLU A 120 -14.35 5.55 -21.55
N ASP A 121 -14.19 6.85 -21.84
CA ASP A 121 -15.29 7.74 -22.25
C ASP A 121 -16.54 7.66 -21.35
N GLY A 122 -16.30 7.56 -20.02
CA GLY A 122 -17.36 7.47 -19.03
C GLY A 122 -18.07 6.11 -18.97
N ARG A 123 -17.57 5.09 -19.68
CA ARG A 123 -18.10 3.74 -19.68
C ARG A 123 -17.18 2.78 -18.95
N ILE A 124 -17.77 1.82 -18.24
CA ILE A 124 -17.08 0.82 -17.46
C ILE A 124 -16.99 -0.49 -18.27
N TYR A 125 -15.78 -0.99 -18.43
CA TYR A 125 -15.48 -2.30 -19.00
C TYR A 125 -14.82 -3.16 -17.92
N SER A 126 -15.44 -4.30 -17.58
CA SER A 126 -14.89 -5.23 -16.61
C SER A 126 -14.19 -6.38 -17.32
N LYS A 127 -12.90 -6.60 -17.01
CA LYS A 127 -12.15 -7.76 -17.47
C LYS A 127 -11.67 -8.54 -16.27
N LYS A 128 -12.05 -9.83 -16.17
CA LYS A 128 -11.40 -10.75 -15.24
C LYS A 128 -10.00 -11.04 -15.75
N VAL A 129 -9.00 -10.69 -14.97
CA VAL A 129 -7.70 -11.32 -15.14
C VAL A 129 -7.86 -12.78 -14.73
N LYS A 130 -7.31 -13.70 -15.53
CA LYS A 130 -7.39 -15.13 -15.29
C LYS A 130 -7.15 -15.41 -13.81
N SER A 131 -8.13 -16.03 -13.16
CA SER A 131 -7.82 -16.78 -11.97
C SER A 131 -6.67 -17.71 -12.32
N ASP A 132 -5.56 -17.60 -11.60
CA ASP A 132 -4.56 -18.65 -11.62
C ASP A 132 -5.31 -19.96 -11.45
N ASP A 133 -5.28 -20.80 -12.47
CA ASP A 133 -5.62 -22.22 -12.35
C ASP A 133 -4.57 -22.83 -11.42
N ARG A 134 -4.72 -22.58 -10.15
CA ARG A 134 -4.01 -23.31 -9.11
C ARG A 134 -4.75 -24.60 -8.87
N ASN A 135 -4.42 -25.52 -9.69
CA ASN A 135 -4.59 -26.91 -9.32
C ASN A 135 -3.40 -27.33 -8.45
#